data_0aa16547306b2a0335402893c5489c76
#
_entry.id   0aa16547306b2a0335402893c5489c76
#
_cell.length_a   1.000
_cell.length_b   1.000
_cell.length_c   1.000
_cell.angle_alpha   90.00
_cell.angle_beta   90.00
_cell.angle_gamma   90.00
#
_symmetry.space_group_name_H-M   'P 1'
#
loop_
_entity.id
_entity.type
_entity.pdbx_description
1 polymer ?
#
loop_
_entity_poly.entity_id
_entity_poly.type
_entity_poly.pdbx_seq_one_letter_code
_entity_poly.pdbx_strand_id
1 'polypeptide(L)'
;MPLSECSLEMLQSLRLKSVNDLFVDIPNEVRIDGLRLPDGLSEIDLKRDLEAMMSVNRPTTIMPNFLGAGIYNHFIPAAVRTIVSRSEFITSYTPYQPEISQGMLQSLFEYQSFMAELTGMDVVNSSMYDASTALGEAILMANRISGGDRFLIGRAVSPERISVARTYAKGADMKLVEVGMDPVTGQVDLGDLKAKMGDGVSGFYFESPNFLGPIESHADEIRRIVGTKTLVIGANPMALALLRPPGEAGADIVIGDAQVFGTPMDLGGPTIGVFACKSEHVRKMPGRLIGMTTDLEGKTAFCMTLQTREQHIRRSKATSNICTNEALLALAAAAYLSVVGKAGLRDIARRNVENMRSLSSRIAAIKGYKAPRFRSAHFNEFVVTSEADTGHVHKELLARGVQGGLVLDRMFPELGHSALYCTTEMHSKADHDKLVGALEAIR
;
A
#
# COMPACT_ATOMS: atom_id res chain seq x y z
N MET A 1 -22.44 -26.02 -27.23
CA MET A 1 -22.73 -27.14 -26.31
C MET A 1 -24.13 -27.66 -26.65
N PRO A 2 -24.35 -28.96 -26.79
CA PRO A 2 -25.71 -29.51 -26.86
C PRO A 2 -26.43 -29.18 -25.56
N LEU A 3 -27.73 -28.82 -25.69
CA LEU A 3 -28.57 -28.56 -24.53
C LEU A 3 -28.73 -29.84 -23.70
N SER A 4 -28.61 -29.76 -22.39
CA SER A 4 -28.95 -30.89 -21.52
C SER A 4 -30.47 -31.18 -21.57
N GLU A 5 -30.88 -32.39 -21.17
CA GLU A 5 -32.30 -32.71 -21.05
C GLU A 5 -33.05 -31.71 -20.17
N CYS A 6 -32.43 -31.29 -19.05
CA CYS A 6 -33.00 -30.28 -18.16
C CYS A 6 -33.18 -28.92 -18.87
N SER A 7 -32.27 -28.51 -19.78
CA SER A 7 -32.43 -27.28 -20.55
C SER A 7 -33.58 -27.35 -21.55
N LEU A 8 -33.84 -28.53 -22.12
CA LEU A 8 -34.99 -28.75 -23.03
C LEU A 8 -36.31 -28.70 -22.26
N GLU A 9 -36.40 -29.29 -21.08
CA GLU A 9 -37.58 -29.22 -20.21
C GLU A 9 -37.88 -27.77 -19.77
N MET A 10 -36.82 -26.98 -19.44
CA MET A 10 -36.96 -25.57 -19.12
C MET A 10 -37.53 -24.76 -20.31
N LEU A 11 -37.01 -24.95 -21.52
CA LEU A 11 -37.52 -24.30 -22.71
C LEU A 11 -38.98 -24.67 -22.98
N GLN A 12 -39.34 -25.96 -22.83
CA GLN A 12 -40.71 -26.43 -22.97
C GLN A 12 -41.67 -25.80 -21.97
N SER A 13 -41.22 -25.66 -20.70
CA SER A 13 -42.03 -25.01 -19.66
C SER A 13 -42.30 -23.54 -19.96
N LEU A 14 -41.33 -22.87 -20.59
CA LEU A 14 -41.43 -21.48 -21.05
C LEU A 14 -42.14 -21.36 -22.44
N ARG A 15 -42.52 -22.47 -23.08
CA ARG A 15 -43.08 -22.53 -24.42
C ARG A 15 -42.16 -21.93 -25.49
N LEU A 16 -40.85 -22.07 -25.31
CA LEU A 16 -39.82 -21.63 -26.24
C LEU A 16 -39.27 -22.83 -27.03
N LYS A 17 -38.78 -22.56 -28.25
CA LYS A 17 -38.19 -23.60 -29.12
C LYS A 17 -36.65 -23.62 -28.99
N SER A 18 -36.06 -22.52 -28.66
CA SER A 18 -34.62 -22.39 -28.59
C SER A 18 -34.20 -21.33 -27.53
N VAL A 19 -32.94 -21.36 -27.12
CA VAL A 19 -32.36 -20.33 -26.28
C VAL A 19 -32.40 -18.95 -26.95
N ASN A 20 -32.33 -18.90 -28.30
CA ASN A 20 -32.40 -17.64 -29.03
C ASN A 20 -33.75 -16.94 -28.89
N ASP A 21 -34.82 -17.67 -28.60
CA ASP A 21 -36.14 -17.09 -28.37
C ASP A 21 -36.21 -16.26 -27.09
N LEU A 22 -35.25 -16.43 -26.18
CA LEU A 22 -35.10 -15.60 -24.97
C LEU A 22 -34.61 -14.18 -25.27
N PHE A 23 -34.06 -13.96 -26.45
CA PHE A 23 -33.45 -12.69 -26.85
C PHE A 23 -34.27 -11.94 -27.91
N VAL A 24 -35.58 -12.23 -28.02
CA VAL A 24 -36.47 -11.63 -29.02
C VAL A 24 -36.59 -10.11 -28.89
N ASP A 25 -36.34 -9.57 -27.71
CA ASP A 25 -36.34 -8.13 -27.42
C ASP A 25 -35.06 -7.41 -27.87
N ILE A 26 -34.02 -8.17 -28.29
CA ILE A 26 -32.78 -7.59 -28.83
C ILE A 26 -32.98 -7.43 -30.37
N PRO A 27 -32.88 -6.19 -30.90
CA PRO A 27 -32.98 -5.97 -32.33
C PRO A 27 -31.94 -6.77 -33.13
N ASN A 28 -32.37 -7.33 -34.31
CA ASN A 28 -31.49 -8.15 -35.13
C ASN A 28 -30.25 -7.41 -35.63
N GLU A 29 -30.35 -6.10 -35.82
CA GLU A 29 -29.28 -5.23 -36.32
C GLU A 29 -28.09 -5.12 -35.34
N VAL A 30 -28.31 -5.37 -34.05
CA VAL A 30 -27.27 -5.35 -33.02
C VAL A 30 -26.86 -6.75 -32.54
N ARG A 31 -27.49 -7.78 -33.03
CA ARG A 31 -27.13 -9.18 -32.73
C ARG A 31 -25.96 -9.63 -33.60
N ILE A 32 -25.04 -10.36 -32.95
CA ILE A 32 -23.93 -11.01 -33.65
C ILE A 32 -24.06 -12.53 -33.52
N ASP A 33 -23.72 -13.26 -34.59
CA ASP A 33 -23.82 -14.73 -34.62
C ASP A 33 -22.74 -15.43 -33.80
N GLY A 34 -21.70 -14.71 -33.43
CA GLY A 34 -20.60 -15.24 -32.61
C GLY A 34 -19.48 -14.23 -32.43
N LEU A 35 -18.57 -14.54 -31.53
CA LEU A 35 -17.38 -13.76 -31.31
C LEU A 35 -16.28 -14.17 -32.29
N ARG A 36 -15.52 -13.21 -32.81
CA ARG A 36 -14.34 -13.47 -33.66
C ARG A 36 -13.12 -13.82 -32.80
N LEU A 37 -13.26 -14.87 -32.00
CA LEU A 37 -12.21 -15.40 -31.12
C LEU A 37 -11.89 -16.84 -31.59
N PRO A 38 -10.63 -17.28 -31.39
CA PRO A 38 -10.30 -18.68 -31.59
C PRO A 38 -11.11 -19.58 -30.66
N ASP A 39 -11.26 -20.83 -31.05
CA ASP A 39 -11.92 -21.84 -30.23
C ASP A 39 -11.21 -22.00 -28.88
N GLY A 40 -11.92 -22.35 -27.83
CA GLY A 40 -11.38 -22.59 -26.50
C GLY A 40 -10.42 -23.78 -26.51
N LEU A 41 -9.28 -23.61 -25.83
CA LEU A 41 -8.32 -24.69 -25.64
C LEU A 41 -8.77 -25.67 -24.57
N SER A 42 -8.29 -26.91 -24.64
CA SER A 42 -8.37 -27.81 -23.49
C SER A 42 -7.57 -27.29 -22.31
N GLU A 43 -7.94 -27.66 -21.07
CA GLU A 43 -7.20 -27.23 -19.87
C GLU A 43 -5.71 -27.62 -19.96
N ILE A 44 -5.40 -28.79 -20.50
CA ILE A 44 -4.01 -29.26 -20.67
C ILE A 44 -3.24 -28.36 -21.65
N ASP A 45 -3.84 -28.00 -22.77
CA ASP A 45 -3.18 -27.18 -23.80
C ASP A 45 -3.03 -25.72 -23.29
N LEU A 46 -4.09 -25.18 -22.66
CA LEU A 46 -4.03 -23.86 -22.03
C LEU A 46 -2.90 -23.78 -20.98
N LYS A 47 -2.79 -24.81 -20.13
CA LYS A 47 -1.73 -24.87 -19.12
C LYS A 47 -0.33 -24.86 -19.76
N ARG A 48 -0.11 -25.66 -20.81
CA ARG A 48 1.17 -25.68 -21.53
C ARG A 48 1.51 -24.33 -22.15
N ASP A 49 0.54 -23.69 -22.79
CA ASP A 49 0.74 -22.38 -23.42
C ASP A 49 1.07 -21.30 -22.36
N LEU A 50 0.34 -21.29 -21.24
CA LEU A 50 0.59 -20.36 -20.13
C LEU A 50 1.96 -20.62 -19.49
N GLU A 51 2.36 -21.88 -19.24
CA GLU A 51 3.69 -22.22 -18.72
C GLU A 51 4.80 -21.77 -19.67
N ALA A 52 4.62 -21.94 -21.00
CA ALA A 52 5.55 -21.45 -22.00
C ALA A 52 5.69 -19.92 -21.97
N MET A 53 4.56 -19.19 -21.94
CA MET A 53 4.56 -17.72 -21.83
C MET A 53 5.21 -17.25 -20.52
N MET A 54 4.92 -17.91 -19.40
CA MET A 54 5.44 -17.54 -18.09
C MET A 54 6.93 -17.88 -17.91
N SER A 55 7.48 -18.76 -18.73
CA SER A 55 8.89 -19.21 -18.63
C SER A 55 9.92 -18.09 -18.87
N VAL A 56 9.53 -16.98 -19.50
CA VAL A 56 10.40 -15.80 -19.71
C VAL A 56 10.51 -14.92 -18.45
N ASN A 57 9.58 -15.08 -17.49
CA ASN A 57 9.61 -14.34 -16.25
C ASN A 57 10.78 -14.78 -15.36
N ARG A 58 11.35 -13.81 -14.66
CA ARG A 58 12.44 -14.05 -13.69
C ARG A 58 11.96 -13.64 -12.29
N PRO A 59 11.38 -14.56 -11.51
CA PRO A 59 10.89 -14.25 -10.17
C PRO A 59 12.04 -13.98 -9.20
N THR A 60 11.72 -13.33 -8.08
CA THR A 60 12.70 -12.96 -7.02
C THR A 60 13.36 -14.17 -6.34
N THR A 61 12.83 -15.37 -6.55
CA THR A 61 13.45 -16.63 -6.08
C THR A 61 14.69 -17.03 -6.87
N ILE A 62 14.86 -16.51 -8.10
CA ILE A 62 16.00 -16.82 -8.96
C ILE A 62 16.84 -15.58 -9.32
N MET A 63 16.29 -14.39 -9.17
CA MET A 63 16.97 -13.12 -9.47
C MET A 63 16.85 -12.18 -8.27
N PRO A 64 17.97 -11.80 -7.62
CA PRO A 64 17.94 -10.80 -6.55
C PRO A 64 17.31 -9.52 -7.03
N ASN A 65 16.40 -8.97 -6.21
CA ASN A 65 15.62 -7.79 -6.53
C ASN A 65 15.76 -6.74 -5.41
N PHE A 66 16.34 -5.60 -5.75
CA PHE A 66 16.55 -4.47 -4.84
C PHE A 66 15.62 -3.30 -5.12
N LEU A 67 14.51 -3.52 -5.84
CA LEU A 67 13.40 -2.58 -5.90
C LEU A 67 12.70 -2.51 -4.53
N GLY A 68 12.09 -1.44 -4.25
CA GLY A 68 11.22 -1.20 -3.10
C GLY A 68 10.11 -0.27 -3.53
N ALA A 69 10.24 1.01 -3.15
CA ALA A 69 9.35 2.09 -3.59
C ALA A 69 7.88 1.88 -3.19
N GLY A 70 7.64 1.22 -2.05
CA GLY A 70 6.31 1.06 -1.47
C GLY A 70 5.77 -0.38 -1.47
N ILE A 71 6.39 -1.31 -2.23
CA ILE A 71 6.04 -2.74 -2.22
C ILE A 71 7.32 -3.53 -1.93
N TYR A 72 7.27 -4.35 -0.87
CA TYR A 72 8.44 -4.97 -0.30
C TYR A 72 8.32 -6.49 -0.22
N ASN A 73 9.45 -7.17 -0.50
CA ASN A 73 9.54 -8.62 -0.34
C ASN A 73 9.88 -8.95 1.11
N HIS A 74 8.90 -9.40 1.87
CA HIS A 74 9.07 -9.89 3.24
C HIS A 74 8.75 -11.38 3.33
N PHE A 75 9.31 -12.07 4.32
CA PHE A 75 8.99 -13.46 4.59
C PHE A 75 7.56 -13.60 5.12
N ILE A 76 6.77 -14.44 4.46
CA ILE A 76 5.39 -14.72 4.86
C ILE A 76 5.34 -16.12 5.47
N PRO A 77 5.04 -16.25 6.78
CA PRO A 77 4.89 -17.56 7.42
C PRO A 77 3.81 -18.41 6.75
N ALA A 78 4.06 -19.73 6.61
CA ALA A 78 3.12 -20.64 5.96
C ALA A 78 1.71 -20.65 6.61
N ALA A 79 1.65 -20.41 7.92
CA ALA A 79 0.38 -20.31 8.66
C ALA A 79 -0.53 -19.19 8.10
N VAL A 80 0.02 -18.05 7.67
CA VAL A 80 -0.76 -16.94 7.08
C VAL A 80 -1.48 -17.43 5.83
N ARG A 81 -0.74 -18.06 4.91
CA ARG A 81 -1.31 -18.61 3.67
C ARG A 81 -2.38 -19.65 3.94
N THR A 82 -2.16 -20.52 4.95
CA THR A 82 -3.14 -21.53 5.35
C THR A 82 -4.43 -20.88 5.87
N ILE A 83 -4.32 -19.84 6.70
CA ILE A 83 -5.48 -19.15 7.28
C ILE A 83 -6.30 -18.45 6.18
N VAL A 84 -5.66 -17.68 5.31
CA VAL A 84 -6.39 -16.90 4.27
C VAL A 84 -7.02 -17.79 3.19
N SER A 85 -6.54 -19.02 3.02
CA SER A 85 -7.12 -19.97 2.05
C SER A 85 -8.30 -20.77 2.58
N ARG A 86 -8.66 -20.61 3.86
CA ARG A 86 -9.83 -21.31 4.43
C ARG A 86 -11.13 -20.79 3.81
N SER A 87 -12.03 -21.70 3.49
CA SER A 87 -13.31 -21.35 2.84
C SER A 87 -14.16 -20.39 3.66
N GLU A 88 -14.08 -20.46 4.98
CA GLU A 88 -14.82 -19.58 5.90
C GLU A 88 -14.47 -18.11 5.74
N PHE A 89 -13.25 -17.81 5.29
CA PHE A 89 -12.77 -16.45 5.07
C PHE A 89 -12.80 -16.07 3.58
N ILE A 90 -12.30 -16.94 2.69
CA ILE A 90 -12.12 -16.58 1.27
C ILE A 90 -13.45 -16.37 0.55
N THR A 91 -14.54 -16.98 1.01
CA THR A 91 -15.88 -16.80 0.45
C THR A 91 -16.63 -15.60 1.03
N SER A 92 -16.10 -14.96 2.08
CA SER A 92 -16.70 -13.76 2.69
C SER A 92 -16.37 -12.52 1.88
N TYR A 93 -17.41 -11.81 1.39
CA TYR A 93 -17.23 -10.53 0.70
C TYR A 93 -17.26 -9.35 1.68
N THR A 94 -18.40 -9.12 2.29
CA THR A 94 -18.60 -8.05 3.26
C THR A 94 -19.44 -8.54 4.42
N PRO A 95 -18.97 -8.42 5.67
CA PRO A 95 -19.67 -8.96 6.84
C PRO A 95 -20.82 -8.05 7.30
N TYR A 96 -21.83 -7.78 6.44
CA TYR A 96 -22.97 -6.94 6.77
C TYR A 96 -23.86 -7.52 7.87
N GLN A 97 -24.05 -8.85 7.88
CA GLN A 97 -24.87 -9.55 8.87
C GLN A 97 -23.97 -10.06 10.00
N PRO A 98 -23.91 -9.35 11.15
CA PRO A 98 -23.02 -9.72 12.24
C PRO A 98 -23.35 -11.11 12.79
N GLU A 99 -24.60 -11.56 12.74
CA GLU A 99 -25.05 -12.83 13.27
C GLU A 99 -24.32 -14.03 12.67
N ILE A 100 -23.92 -13.95 11.40
CA ILE A 100 -23.23 -15.04 10.68
C ILE A 100 -21.78 -14.74 10.35
N SER A 101 -21.27 -13.56 10.72
CA SER A 101 -19.97 -13.05 10.29
C SER A 101 -19.02 -12.72 11.44
N GLN A 102 -19.27 -13.29 12.64
CA GLN A 102 -18.49 -12.94 13.85
C GLN A 102 -16.99 -13.20 13.69
N GLY A 103 -16.59 -14.31 13.09
CA GLY A 103 -15.17 -14.63 12.87
C GLY A 103 -14.46 -13.61 11.96
N MET A 104 -15.10 -13.19 10.89
CA MET A 104 -14.54 -12.18 9.99
C MET A 104 -14.50 -10.80 10.64
N LEU A 105 -15.56 -10.41 11.35
CA LEU A 105 -15.63 -9.15 12.09
C LEU A 105 -14.57 -9.08 13.19
N GLN A 106 -14.38 -10.17 13.94
CA GLN A 106 -13.33 -10.26 14.96
C GLN A 106 -11.96 -10.08 14.34
N SER A 107 -11.66 -10.75 13.24
CA SER A 107 -10.37 -10.63 12.55
C SER A 107 -10.08 -9.19 12.08
N LEU A 108 -11.09 -8.51 11.57
CA LEU A 108 -10.99 -7.10 11.18
C LEU A 108 -10.79 -6.18 12.38
N PHE A 109 -11.45 -6.46 13.51
CA PHE A 109 -11.25 -5.73 14.75
C PHE A 109 -9.83 -5.93 15.31
N GLU A 110 -9.30 -7.14 15.25
CA GLU A 110 -7.93 -7.45 15.63
C GLU A 110 -6.92 -6.72 14.74
N TYR A 111 -7.14 -6.68 13.41
CA TYR A 111 -6.34 -5.86 12.50
C TYR A 111 -6.33 -4.38 12.91
N GLN A 112 -7.51 -3.80 13.17
CA GLN A 112 -7.63 -2.41 13.64
C GLN A 112 -6.83 -2.20 14.93
N SER A 113 -6.90 -3.14 15.86
CA SER A 113 -6.21 -3.07 17.15
C SER A 113 -4.68 -3.13 16.99
N PHE A 114 -4.17 -4.03 16.13
CA PHE A 114 -2.73 -4.08 15.83
C PHE A 114 -2.23 -2.80 15.19
N MET A 115 -2.99 -2.25 14.24
CA MET A 115 -2.60 -1.00 13.59
C MET A 115 -2.69 0.19 14.55
N ALA A 116 -3.66 0.24 15.46
CA ALA A 116 -3.77 1.25 16.49
C ALA A 116 -2.55 1.24 17.42
N GLU A 117 -2.16 0.07 17.89
CA GLU A 117 -0.95 -0.10 18.75
C GLU A 117 0.33 0.34 18.03
N LEU A 118 0.53 -0.08 16.77
CA LEU A 118 1.71 0.27 16.00
C LEU A 118 1.79 1.75 15.68
N THR A 119 0.67 2.37 15.34
CA THR A 119 0.62 3.78 14.94
C THR A 119 0.53 4.74 16.13
N GLY A 120 0.17 4.24 17.32
CA GLY A 120 -0.12 5.07 18.49
C GLY A 120 -1.37 5.94 18.32
N MET A 121 -2.32 5.49 17.51
CA MET A 121 -3.56 6.22 17.21
C MET A 121 -4.77 5.56 17.87
N ASP A 122 -5.78 6.36 18.18
CA ASP A 122 -6.97 5.90 18.91
C ASP A 122 -7.88 5.01 18.07
N VAL A 123 -8.03 5.31 16.77
CA VAL A 123 -8.97 4.65 15.88
C VAL A 123 -8.32 4.34 14.53
N VAL A 124 -8.50 3.11 14.08
CA VAL A 124 -8.09 2.64 12.74
C VAL A 124 -9.30 2.04 12.03
N ASN A 125 -9.47 2.30 10.74
CA ASN A 125 -10.52 1.64 9.96
C ASN A 125 -10.12 0.20 9.57
N SER A 126 -11.08 -0.56 9.05
CA SER A 126 -10.85 -1.96 8.68
C SER A 126 -10.06 -2.16 7.38
N SER A 127 -9.67 -1.14 6.71
CA SER A 127 -8.64 -0.87 5.71
C SER A 127 -9.08 0.14 4.64
N MET A 128 -8.10 0.65 3.91
CA MET A 128 -8.23 1.35 2.63
C MET A 128 -7.72 0.42 1.52
N TYR A 129 -7.84 0.84 0.26
CA TYR A 129 -7.31 0.04 -0.86
C TYR A 129 -5.78 0.01 -0.86
N ASP A 130 -5.15 1.18 -0.72
CA ASP A 130 -3.70 1.36 -0.67
C ASP A 130 -3.33 2.65 0.06
N ALA A 131 -2.03 2.91 0.22
CA ALA A 131 -1.53 4.15 0.83
C ALA A 131 -1.85 5.39 -0.01
N SER A 132 -1.97 5.28 -1.34
CA SER A 132 -2.24 6.41 -2.23
C SER A 132 -3.67 6.91 -2.08
N THR A 133 -4.64 5.99 -2.06
CA THR A 133 -6.05 6.32 -1.78
C THR A 133 -6.25 6.77 -0.34
N ALA A 134 -5.49 6.19 0.61
CA ALA A 134 -5.48 6.65 2.00
C ALA A 134 -5.01 8.11 2.10
N LEU A 135 -3.97 8.52 1.36
CA LEU A 135 -3.53 9.92 1.30
C LEU A 135 -4.60 10.82 0.70
N GLY A 136 -5.22 10.41 -0.41
CA GLY A 136 -6.32 11.17 -1.03
C GLY A 136 -7.45 11.46 -0.03
N GLU A 137 -7.89 10.44 0.68
CA GLU A 137 -8.92 10.57 1.73
C GLU A 137 -8.44 11.38 2.94
N ALA A 138 -7.17 11.29 3.31
CA ALA A 138 -6.59 12.09 4.41
C ALA A 138 -6.61 13.59 4.07
N ILE A 139 -6.34 13.97 2.83
CA ILE A 139 -6.43 15.35 2.34
C ILE A 139 -7.87 15.87 2.45
N LEU A 140 -8.84 15.07 1.98
CA LEU A 140 -10.26 15.44 2.09
C LEU A 140 -10.71 15.52 3.56
N MET A 141 -10.22 14.62 4.41
CA MET A 141 -10.50 14.65 5.84
C MET A 141 -9.85 15.86 6.53
N ALA A 142 -8.62 16.22 6.18
CA ALA A 142 -7.96 17.42 6.69
C ALA A 142 -8.75 18.69 6.35
N ASN A 143 -9.30 18.77 5.14
CA ASN A 143 -10.19 19.85 4.75
C ASN A 143 -11.45 19.90 5.63
N ARG A 144 -12.07 18.75 5.89
CA ARG A 144 -13.24 18.65 6.79
C ARG A 144 -12.93 19.01 8.25
N ILE A 145 -11.67 18.84 8.69
CA ILE A 145 -11.25 19.15 10.07
C ILE A 145 -10.89 20.62 10.22
N SER A 146 -9.97 21.11 9.37
CA SER A 146 -9.29 22.40 9.54
C SER A 146 -9.77 23.48 8.59
N GLY A 147 -10.56 23.12 7.56
CA GLY A 147 -10.95 24.03 6.47
C GLY A 147 -9.74 24.47 5.63
N GLY A 148 -10.01 25.21 4.55
CA GLY A 148 -8.97 25.74 3.66
C GLY A 148 -9.00 25.12 2.28
N ASP A 149 -8.38 25.79 1.31
CA ASP A 149 -8.33 25.41 -0.09
C ASP A 149 -6.93 24.88 -0.52
N ARG A 150 -5.98 24.84 0.43
CA ARG A 150 -4.62 24.36 0.19
C ARG A 150 -4.24 23.26 1.17
N PHE A 151 -3.49 22.28 0.67
CA PHE A 151 -2.89 21.22 1.48
C PHE A 151 -1.40 21.11 1.13
N LEU A 152 -0.54 21.12 2.15
CA LEU A 152 0.90 21.02 1.95
C LEU A 152 1.34 19.55 1.92
N ILE A 153 2.29 19.23 1.04
CA ILE A 153 2.81 17.87 0.86
C ILE A 153 4.34 17.91 0.70
N GLY A 154 5.05 17.04 1.41
CA GLY A 154 6.51 16.98 1.33
C GLY A 154 7.02 16.52 -0.05
N ARG A 155 8.17 17.04 -0.50
CA ARG A 155 8.83 16.69 -1.77
C ARG A 155 9.24 15.20 -1.80
N ALA A 156 9.70 14.66 -0.68
CA ALA A 156 10.17 13.28 -0.57
C ALA A 156 9.03 12.24 -0.39
N VAL A 157 7.89 12.48 -1.03
CA VAL A 157 6.74 11.57 -1.11
C VAL A 157 6.74 10.86 -2.47
N SER A 158 6.26 9.62 -2.52
CA SER A 158 6.13 8.87 -3.78
C SER A 158 5.39 9.68 -4.85
N PRO A 159 5.97 9.83 -6.07
CA PRO A 159 5.31 10.52 -7.18
C PRO A 159 3.95 9.94 -7.54
N GLU A 160 3.75 8.63 -7.40
CA GLU A 160 2.49 7.95 -7.64
C GLU A 160 1.43 8.38 -6.61
N ARG A 161 1.81 8.42 -5.32
CA ARG A 161 0.94 8.93 -4.25
C ARG A 161 0.55 10.39 -4.48
N ILE A 162 1.50 11.23 -4.91
CA ILE A 162 1.23 12.63 -5.27
C ILE A 162 0.25 12.71 -6.44
N SER A 163 0.38 11.85 -7.44
CA SER A 163 -0.53 11.82 -8.60
C SER A 163 -1.96 11.49 -8.20
N VAL A 164 -2.15 10.46 -7.36
CA VAL A 164 -3.46 10.08 -6.83
C VAL A 164 -4.02 11.22 -5.95
N ALA A 165 -3.20 11.76 -5.04
CA ALA A 165 -3.58 12.88 -4.17
C ALA A 165 -4.06 14.11 -4.96
N ARG A 166 -3.40 14.43 -6.08
CA ARG A 166 -3.84 15.52 -6.99
C ARG A 166 -5.22 15.25 -7.59
N THR A 167 -5.52 14.01 -7.92
CA THR A 167 -6.83 13.62 -8.46
C THR A 167 -7.93 13.85 -7.42
N TYR A 168 -7.70 13.44 -6.17
CA TYR A 168 -8.62 13.68 -5.06
C TYR A 168 -8.80 15.17 -4.76
N ALA A 169 -7.69 15.90 -4.66
CA ALA A 169 -7.69 17.32 -4.36
C ALA A 169 -8.45 18.14 -5.44
N LYS A 170 -8.26 17.78 -6.73
CA LYS A 170 -8.97 18.43 -7.84
C LYS A 170 -10.49 18.29 -7.71
N GLY A 171 -10.99 17.12 -7.30
CA GLY A 171 -12.43 16.90 -7.13
C GLY A 171 -13.05 17.71 -5.97
N ALA A 172 -12.23 18.25 -5.08
CA ALA A 172 -12.61 19.06 -3.93
C ALA A 172 -12.19 20.53 -4.06
N ASP A 173 -11.78 20.98 -5.24
CA ASP A 173 -11.23 22.33 -5.52
C ASP A 173 -10.07 22.73 -4.60
N MET A 174 -9.26 21.76 -4.17
CA MET A 174 -8.11 21.96 -3.32
C MET A 174 -6.81 22.01 -4.13
N LYS A 175 -5.87 22.82 -3.69
CA LYS A 175 -4.52 22.94 -4.27
C LYS A 175 -3.51 22.18 -3.42
N LEU A 176 -2.75 21.28 -4.02
CA LEU A 176 -1.57 20.69 -3.38
C LEU A 176 -0.37 21.61 -3.61
N VAL A 177 0.30 21.96 -2.50
CA VAL A 177 1.50 22.80 -2.50
C VAL A 177 2.66 21.97 -1.94
N GLU A 178 3.69 21.80 -2.76
CA GLU A 178 4.87 21.03 -2.36
C GLU A 178 5.72 21.81 -1.37
N VAL A 179 6.23 21.11 -0.34
CA VAL A 179 7.23 21.60 0.62
C VAL A 179 8.55 20.91 0.29
N GLY A 180 9.61 21.70 0.16
CA GLY A 180 10.94 21.22 -0.21
C GLY A 180 11.51 20.21 0.78
N MET A 181 12.60 19.57 0.37
CA MET A 181 13.42 18.72 1.24
C MET A 181 14.82 19.32 1.40
N ASP A 182 15.43 19.11 2.55
CA ASP A 182 16.82 19.46 2.79
C ASP A 182 17.74 18.59 1.90
N PRO A 183 18.61 19.17 1.07
CA PRO A 183 19.41 18.43 0.09
C PRO A 183 20.50 17.54 0.71
N VAL A 184 20.84 17.75 1.97
CA VAL A 184 21.86 17.01 2.71
C VAL A 184 21.24 15.83 3.46
N THR A 185 20.13 16.06 4.13
CA THR A 185 19.47 15.07 4.99
C THR A 185 18.34 14.33 4.29
N GLY A 186 17.74 14.90 3.24
CA GLY A 186 16.55 14.36 2.58
C GLY A 186 15.27 14.44 3.41
N GLN A 187 15.32 15.16 4.54
CA GLN A 187 14.19 15.40 5.43
C GLN A 187 13.40 16.64 5.00
N VAL A 188 12.30 16.94 5.67
CA VAL A 188 11.49 18.13 5.39
C VAL A 188 12.29 19.41 5.58
N ASP A 189 12.25 20.33 4.60
CA ASP A 189 12.77 21.68 4.76
C ASP A 189 11.83 22.49 5.67
N LEU A 190 12.24 22.65 6.93
CA LEU A 190 11.47 23.36 7.96
C LEU A 190 11.28 24.85 7.64
N GLY A 191 12.26 25.46 6.96
CA GLY A 191 12.18 26.86 6.54
C GLY A 191 11.10 27.06 5.47
N ASP A 192 11.09 26.19 4.47
CA ASP A 192 10.08 26.20 3.41
C ASP A 192 8.69 25.84 3.95
N LEU A 193 8.59 24.84 4.85
CA LEU A 193 7.35 24.51 5.53
C LEU A 193 6.78 25.72 6.26
N LYS A 194 7.59 26.40 7.08
CA LYS A 194 7.19 27.58 7.84
C LYS A 194 6.73 28.72 6.92
N ALA A 195 7.41 28.94 5.82
CA ALA A 195 7.05 29.98 4.84
C ALA A 195 5.72 29.72 4.14
N LYS A 196 5.36 28.44 3.93
CA LYS A 196 4.13 28.02 3.22
C LYS A 196 2.93 27.81 4.14
N MET A 197 3.17 27.62 5.45
CA MET A 197 2.08 27.56 6.44
C MET A 197 1.39 28.92 6.59
N GLY A 198 0.06 28.91 6.74
CA GLY A 198 -0.71 30.14 6.93
C GLY A 198 -2.20 29.92 6.71
N ASP A 199 -2.93 31.04 6.56
CA ASP A 199 -4.36 31.03 6.30
C ASP A 199 -4.69 30.29 5.00
N GLY A 200 -5.81 29.55 4.99
CA GLY A 200 -6.24 28.73 3.85
C GLY A 200 -5.52 27.38 3.74
N VAL A 201 -4.51 27.07 4.57
CA VAL A 201 -3.91 25.73 4.65
C VAL A 201 -4.75 24.84 5.55
N SER A 202 -5.17 23.67 5.03
CA SER A 202 -5.93 22.66 5.78
C SER A 202 -5.02 21.69 6.55
N GLY A 203 -3.81 21.43 6.08
CA GLY A 203 -2.89 20.50 6.74
C GLY A 203 -1.59 20.30 5.97
N PHE A 204 -0.74 19.43 6.54
CA PHE A 204 0.54 19.04 5.96
C PHE A 204 0.75 17.53 6.05
N TYR A 205 1.32 16.95 4.99
CA TYR A 205 1.70 15.54 4.92
C TYR A 205 3.19 15.36 4.66
N PHE A 206 3.81 14.46 5.43
CA PHE A 206 5.14 13.93 5.18
C PHE A 206 5.19 12.44 5.52
N GLU A 207 6.24 11.74 5.07
CA GLU A 207 6.46 10.31 5.33
C GLU A 207 7.70 10.11 6.21
N SER A 208 7.65 9.09 7.09
CA SER A 208 8.80 8.65 7.90
C SER A 208 8.77 7.13 8.11
N PRO A 209 9.71 6.34 7.51
CA PRO A 209 10.69 6.77 6.50
C PRO A 209 10.00 7.38 5.27
N ASN A 210 10.66 8.36 4.62
CA ASN A 210 10.12 8.94 3.40
C ASN A 210 10.48 8.08 2.16
N PHE A 211 9.92 8.44 1.00
CA PHE A 211 10.11 7.69 -0.25
C PHE A 211 11.58 7.50 -0.67
N LEU A 212 12.46 8.41 -0.29
CA LEU A 212 13.89 8.34 -0.60
C LEU A 212 14.71 7.61 0.47
N GLY A 213 14.06 7.13 1.54
CA GLY A 213 14.62 6.32 2.61
C GLY A 213 14.90 7.04 3.94
N PRO A 214 15.19 8.35 4.01
CA PRO A 214 15.40 9.07 5.27
C PRO A 214 14.25 8.95 6.26
N ILE A 215 14.61 8.75 7.53
CA ILE A 215 13.71 8.85 8.67
C ILE A 215 13.67 10.32 9.13
N GLU A 216 12.48 10.89 9.29
CA GLU A 216 12.30 12.26 9.75
C GLU A 216 12.63 12.38 11.25
N SER A 217 13.56 13.25 11.59
CA SER A 217 13.98 13.49 12.98
C SER A 217 13.35 14.72 13.63
N HIS A 218 12.68 15.58 12.85
CA HIS A 218 12.11 16.84 13.28
C HIS A 218 10.58 16.82 13.44
N ALA A 219 9.98 15.64 13.63
CA ALA A 219 8.52 15.49 13.69
C ALA A 219 7.85 16.41 14.74
N ASP A 220 8.48 16.58 15.92
CA ASP A 220 7.97 17.47 16.96
C ASP A 220 8.05 18.96 16.56
N GLU A 221 9.05 19.35 15.77
CA GLU A 221 9.16 20.71 15.24
C GLU A 221 8.17 20.95 14.11
N ILE A 222 7.99 19.98 13.23
CA ILE A 222 6.95 19.98 12.20
C ILE A 222 5.58 20.16 12.87
N ARG A 223 5.27 19.42 13.94
CA ARG A 223 4.00 19.59 14.69
C ARG A 223 3.83 21.01 15.21
N ARG A 224 4.90 21.60 15.75
CA ARG A 224 4.85 23.01 16.24
C ARG A 224 4.60 24.01 15.11
N ILE A 225 5.21 23.82 13.94
CA ILE A 225 5.01 24.70 12.77
C ILE A 225 3.57 24.53 12.22
N VAL A 226 3.09 23.31 12.11
CA VAL A 226 1.73 23.01 11.61
C VAL A 226 0.65 23.57 12.57
N GLY A 227 0.96 23.67 13.87
CA GLY A 227 0.08 24.30 14.88
C GLY A 227 -1.25 23.55 15.04
N THR A 228 -2.36 24.23 14.84
CA THR A 228 -3.72 23.66 14.95
C THR A 228 -4.23 23.04 13.66
N LYS A 229 -3.47 23.12 12.58
CA LYS A 229 -3.85 22.50 11.30
C LYS A 229 -3.59 20.99 11.35
N THR A 230 -4.24 20.25 10.44
CA THR A 230 -4.17 18.79 10.42
C THR A 230 -2.77 18.32 10.02
N LEU A 231 -2.12 17.54 10.88
CA LEU A 231 -0.86 16.87 10.59
C LEU A 231 -1.16 15.41 10.18
N VAL A 232 -0.76 15.08 8.96
CA VAL A 232 -0.86 13.71 8.41
C VAL A 232 0.55 13.14 8.30
N ILE A 233 0.79 11.97 8.89
CA ILE A 233 2.09 11.29 8.82
C ILE A 233 1.92 9.96 8.08
N GLY A 234 2.71 9.77 7.03
CA GLY A 234 2.86 8.50 6.34
C GLY A 234 3.90 7.62 7.04
N ALA A 235 3.61 6.34 7.21
CA ALA A 235 4.54 5.42 7.85
C ALA A 235 4.63 4.08 7.11
N ASN A 236 5.82 3.49 7.12
CA ASN A 236 5.99 2.07 6.82
C ASN A 236 5.68 1.28 8.11
N PRO A 237 4.60 0.47 8.16
CA PRO A 237 4.20 -0.20 9.41
C PRO A 237 5.27 -1.15 9.98
N MET A 238 6.11 -1.77 9.15
CA MET A 238 7.22 -2.60 9.60
C MET A 238 8.27 -1.79 10.35
N ALA A 239 8.53 -0.56 9.92
CA ALA A 239 9.50 0.33 10.58
C ALA A 239 9.02 0.76 11.98
N LEU A 240 7.72 0.78 12.23
CA LEU A 240 7.13 1.14 13.53
C LEU A 240 7.47 0.14 14.64
N ALA A 241 7.97 -1.06 14.32
CA ALA A 241 8.54 -1.97 15.30
C ALA A 241 9.79 -1.41 16.02
N LEU A 242 10.46 -0.40 15.42
CA LEU A 242 11.68 0.22 15.94
C LEU A 242 11.54 1.73 16.12
N LEU A 243 10.64 2.39 15.42
CA LEU A 243 10.47 3.84 15.43
C LEU A 243 9.37 4.26 16.41
N ARG A 244 9.46 5.50 16.86
CA ARG A 244 8.41 6.14 17.65
C ARG A 244 7.11 6.17 16.86
N PRO A 245 5.97 5.74 17.44
CA PRO A 245 4.68 5.80 16.77
C PRO A 245 4.31 7.22 16.32
N PRO A 246 3.77 7.41 15.11
CA PRO A 246 3.39 8.74 14.61
C PRO A 246 2.35 9.46 15.49
N GLY A 247 1.47 8.74 16.17
CA GLY A 247 0.51 9.31 17.14
C GLY A 247 1.21 10.05 18.28
N GLU A 248 2.32 9.48 18.80
CA GLU A 248 3.13 10.12 19.84
C GLU A 248 3.91 11.35 19.32
N ALA A 249 4.16 11.42 18.02
CA ALA A 249 4.74 12.58 17.34
C ALA A 249 3.70 13.67 17.03
N GLY A 250 2.45 13.49 17.47
CA GLY A 250 1.36 14.47 17.34
C GLY A 250 0.61 14.43 16.02
N ALA A 251 0.65 13.31 15.28
CA ALA A 251 -0.21 13.12 14.10
C ALA A 251 -1.69 13.22 14.47
N ASP A 252 -2.48 13.85 13.60
CA ASP A 252 -3.94 13.84 13.66
C ASP A 252 -4.50 12.67 12.83
N ILE A 253 -3.79 12.35 11.74
CA ILE A 253 -4.09 11.22 10.86
C ILE A 253 -2.77 10.51 10.56
N VAL A 254 -2.80 9.16 10.56
CA VAL A 254 -1.68 8.32 10.11
C VAL A 254 -2.16 7.46 8.95
N ILE A 255 -1.35 7.41 7.89
CA ILE A 255 -1.60 6.52 6.76
C ILE A 255 -0.38 5.64 6.50
N GLY A 256 -0.58 4.56 5.75
CA GLY A 256 0.50 3.65 5.37
C GLY A 256 -0.01 2.55 4.46
N ASP A 257 0.84 1.56 4.22
CA ASP A 257 0.48 0.35 3.52
C ASP A 257 0.93 -0.88 4.32
N ALA A 258 -0.02 -1.74 4.69
CA ALA A 258 0.26 -2.94 5.47
C ALA A 258 0.55 -4.18 4.57
N GLN A 259 0.88 -3.99 3.29
CA GLN A 259 1.37 -5.07 2.40
C GLN A 259 2.51 -5.85 3.06
N VAL A 260 3.35 -5.18 3.81
CA VAL A 260 4.48 -5.74 4.58
C VAL A 260 4.07 -6.83 5.60
N PHE A 261 2.81 -6.96 5.91
CA PHE A 261 2.28 -7.92 6.88
C PHE A 261 1.51 -9.06 6.20
N GLY A 262 2.23 -9.92 5.50
CA GLY A 262 1.67 -11.17 5.00
C GLY A 262 1.04 -11.13 3.62
N THR A 263 1.17 -10.02 2.87
CA THR A 263 0.74 -9.93 1.48
C THR A 263 1.97 -10.05 0.56
N PRO A 264 1.98 -10.99 -0.40
CA PRO A 264 3.08 -11.11 -1.36
C PRO A 264 3.15 -9.89 -2.27
N MET A 265 4.32 -9.68 -2.92
CA MET A 265 4.47 -8.57 -3.88
C MET A 265 3.62 -8.76 -5.14
N ASP A 266 3.42 -10.00 -5.55
CA ASP A 266 2.78 -10.42 -6.81
C ASP A 266 3.27 -9.54 -8.00
N LEU A 267 2.37 -8.98 -8.77
CA LEU A 267 2.68 -8.05 -9.88
C LEU A 267 2.50 -6.57 -9.48
N GLY A 268 2.68 -6.25 -8.19
CA GLY A 268 2.53 -4.91 -7.66
C GLY A 268 1.23 -4.68 -6.88
N GLY A 269 0.54 -5.74 -6.51
CA GLY A 269 -0.68 -5.70 -5.73
C GLY A 269 -1.44 -7.02 -5.76
N PRO A 270 -2.55 -7.13 -5.01
CA PRO A 270 -3.18 -6.05 -4.23
C PRO A 270 -2.36 -5.62 -3.02
N THR A 271 -2.58 -4.39 -2.55
CA THR A 271 -2.02 -3.85 -1.32
C THR A 271 -3.12 -3.54 -0.30
N ILE A 272 -2.78 -3.06 0.88
CA ILE A 272 -3.76 -2.74 1.92
C ILE A 272 -3.43 -1.43 2.62
N GLY A 273 -4.23 -0.41 2.37
CA GLY A 273 -4.06 0.89 2.98
C GLY A 273 -4.43 0.91 4.45
N VAL A 274 -3.55 1.50 5.26
CA VAL A 274 -3.80 1.83 6.67
C VAL A 274 -4.34 3.26 6.74
N PHE A 275 -5.37 3.46 7.55
CA PHE A 275 -5.89 4.78 7.87
C PHE A 275 -6.28 4.85 9.34
N ALA A 276 -5.60 5.71 10.08
CA ALA A 276 -5.80 5.90 11.51
C ALA A 276 -6.01 7.37 11.84
N CYS A 277 -6.76 7.67 12.88
CA CYS A 277 -6.97 9.05 13.34
C CYS A 277 -7.20 9.13 14.85
N LYS A 278 -7.14 10.33 15.40
CA LYS A 278 -7.57 10.62 16.77
C LYS A 278 -9.08 10.36 16.92
N SER A 279 -9.50 9.96 18.10
CA SER A 279 -10.91 9.64 18.42
C SER A 279 -11.88 10.79 18.15
N GLU A 280 -11.47 12.04 18.37
CA GLU A 280 -12.29 13.23 18.09
C GLU A 280 -12.67 13.38 16.61
N HIS A 281 -11.90 12.75 15.70
CA HIS A 281 -12.10 12.83 14.26
C HIS A 281 -12.82 11.62 13.65
N VAL A 282 -13.16 10.60 14.44
CA VAL A 282 -13.72 9.33 13.95
C VAL A 282 -14.95 9.50 13.05
N ARG A 283 -15.80 10.50 13.31
CA ARG A 283 -16.99 10.76 12.48
C ARG A 283 -16.67 11.36 11.11
N LYS A 284 -15.46 11.85 10.91
CA LYS A 284 -14.95 12.39 9.63
C LYS A 284 -14.05 11.41 8.87
N MET A 285 -13.75 10.25 9.48
CA MET A 285 -12.89 9.22 8.94
C MET A 285 -13.55 8.47 7.77
N PRO A 286 -12.82 8.13 6.69
CA PRO A 286 -13.32 7.26 5.62
C PRO A 286 -13.32 5.78 6.04
N GLY A 287 -13.96 4.95 5.21
CA GLY A 287 -13.92 3.50 5.32
C GLY A 287 -14.77 2.94 6.47
N ARG A 288 -14.76 1.61 6.56
CA ARG A 288 -15.54 0.84 7.52
C ARG A 288 -14.85 0.75 8.86
N LEU A 289 -15.64 0.71 9.91
CA LEU A 289 -15.19 0.53 11.29
C LEU A 289 -15.91 -0.66 11.91
N ILE A 290 -15.15 -1.52 12.54
CA ILE A 290 -15.67 -2.63 13.34
C ILE A 290 -15.61 -2.23 14.80
N GLY A 291 -16.75 -2.35 15.48
CA GLY A 291 -16.87 -2.12 16.91
C GLY A 291 -17.05 -3.43 17.66
N MET A 292 -16.60 -3.44 18.91
CA MET A 292 -16.86 -4.52 19.87
C MET A 292 -18.07 -4.16 20.74
N THR A 293 -18.94 -5.14 20.99
CA THR A 293 -20.15 -5.00 21.79
C THR A 293 -20.42 -6.30 22.56
N THR A 294 -21.57 -6.43 23.16
CA THR A 294 -22.06 -7.66 23.77
C THR A 294 -23.37 -8.09 23.12
N ASP A 295 -23.58 -9.39 23.00
CA ASP A 295 -24.85 -9.97 22.57
C ASP A 295 -25.89 -10.00 23.69
N LEU A 296 -27.08 -10.53 23.42
CA LEU A 296 -28.17 -10.63 24.39
C LEU A 296 -27.86 -11.54 25.58
N GLU A 297 -26.88 -12.42 25.45
CA GLU A 297 -26.42 -13.31 26.52
C GLU A 297 -25.21 -12.73 27.28
N GLY A 298 -24.76 -11.51 26.94
CA GLY A 298 -23.61 -10.85 27.54
C GLY A 298 -22.25 -11.33 27.03
N LYS A 299 -22.20 -12.10 25.93
CA LYS A 299 -20.94 -12.55 25.29
C LYS A 299 -20.40 -11.46 24.38
N THR A 300 -19.08 -11.39 24.27
CA THR A 300 -18.42 -10.47 23.31
C THR A 300 -18.88 -10.74 21.87
N ALA A 301 -19.26 -9.67 21.17
CA ALA A 301 -19.69 -9.71 19.80
C ALA A 301 -19.12 -8.51 19.03
N PHE A 302 -19.09 -8.61 17.70
CA PHE A 302 -18.52 -7.61 16.81
C PHE A 302 -19.57 -7.19 15.76
N CYS A 303 -19.56 -5.92 15.38
CA CYS A 303 -20.44 -5.41 14.33
C CYS A 303 -19.79 -4.24 13.58
N MET A 304 -20.22 -4.02 12.34
CA MET A 304 -19.89 -2.76 11.65
C MET A 304 -20.58 -1.60 12.31
N THR A 305 -19.83 -0.54 12.60
CA THR A 305 -20.34 0.66 13.31
C THR A 305 -20.20 1.93 12.48
N LEU A 306 -20.92 2.98 12.84
CA LEU A 306 -20.92 4.29 12.17
C LEU A 306 -21.23 4.22 10.66
N GLN A 307 -22.01 3.25 10.21
CA GLN A 307 -22.37 3.02 8.80
C GLN A 307 -23.11 4.22 8.18
N THR A 308 -23.71 5.09 8.98
CA THR A 308 -24.39 6.32 8.51
C THR A 308 -23.46 7.28 7.75
N ARG A 309 -22.13 7.07 7.77
CA ARG A 309 -21.14 7.83 6.98
C ARG A 309 -21.00 7.31 5.55
N GLU A 310 -21.48 6.10 5.27
CA GLU A 310 -21.28 5.40 4.02
C GLU A 310 -22.20 5.88 2.89
N GLN A 311 -21.75 5.67 1.65
CA GLN A 311 -22.41 6.17 0.44
C GLN A 311 -23.81 5.59 0.23
N HIS A 312 -24.06 4.33 0.56
CA HIS A 312 -25.36 3.69 0.39
C HIS A 312 -26.44 4.29 1.30
N ILE A 313 -26.05 4.97 2.39
CA ILE A 313 -26.96 5.68 3.28
C ILE A 313 -27.01 7.18 2.94
N ARG A 314 -25.86 7.84 2.88
CA ARG A 314 -25.76 9.30 2.71
C ARG A 314 -25.68 9.79 1.27
N ARG A 315 -25.48 8.89 0.32
CA ARG A 315 -25.36 9.22 -1.11
C ARG A 315 -24.30 10.30 -1.35
N SER A 316 -24.67 11.43 -1.98
CA SER A 316 -23.74 12.55 -2.27
C SER A 316 -23.17 13.24 -1.01
N LYS A 317 -23.77 13.04 0.16
CA LYS A 317 -23.29 13.60 1.44
C LYS A 317 -22.44 12.61 2.23
N ALA A 318 -22.06 11.48 1.64
CA ALA A 318 -21.18 10.51 2.29
C ALA A 318 -19.80 11.09 2.58
N THR A 319 -19.15 10.56 3.61
CA THR A 319 -17.81 11.00 4.00
C THR A 319 -16.76 10.64 2.94
N SER A 320 -16.97 9.53 2.24
CA SER A 320 -16.05 9.01 1.21
C SER A 320 -16.83 8.24 0.14
N ASN A 321 -16.23 8.08 -1.03
CA ASN A 321 -16.71 7.22 -2.10
C ASN A 321 -16.27 5.76 -1.96
N ILE A 322 -15.50 5.43 -0.93
CA ILE A 322 -15.04 4.05 -0.67
C ILE A 322 -16.24 3.20 -0.27
N CYS A 323 -16.50 2.15 -1.07
CA CYS A 323 -17.61 1.24 -0.88
C CYS A 323 -17.20 -0.03 -0.13
N THR A 324 -16.01 -0.54 -0.40
CA THR A 324 -15.49 -1.79 0.17
C THR A 324 -14.08 -1.59 0.73
N ASN A 325 -13.48 -2.65 1.23
CA ASN A 325 -12.14 -2.64 1.80
C ASN A 325 -11.44 -3.98 1.51
N GLU A 326 -10.15 -4.06 1.81
CA GLU A 326 -9.30 -5.22 1.60
C GLU A 326 -9.41 -6.19 2.80
N ALA A 327 -10.62 -6.76 3.01
CA ALA A 327 -10.92 -7.55 4.20
C ALA A 327 -10.04 -8.81 4.34
N LEU A 328 -9.79 -9.54 3.23
CA LEU A 328 -8.94 -10.73 3.26
C LEU A 328 -7.47 -10.37 3.55
N LEU A 329 -6.98 -9.24 3.06
CA LEU A 329 -5.64 -8.78 3.35
C LEU A 329 -5.51 -8.25 4.78
N ALA A 330 -6.57 -7.66 5.34
CA ALA A 330 -6.61 -7.29 6.75
C ALA A 330 -6.53 -8.53 7.66
N LEU A 331 -7.23 -9.62 7.29
CA LEU A 331 -7.07 -10.93 7.94
C LEU A 331 -5.64 -11.46 7.81
N ALA A 332 -5.02 -11.35 6.62
CA ALA A 332 -3.63 -11.78 6.42
C ALA A 332 -2.67 -11.02 7.33
N ALA A 333 -2.85 -9.71 7.45
CA ALA A 333 -2.04 -8.85 8.32
C ALA A 333 -2.23 -9.19 9.80
N ALA A 334 -3.47 -9.43 10.25
CA ALA A 334 -3.76 -9.85 11.62
C ALA A 334 -3.13 -11.22 11.93
N ALA A 335 -3.26 -12.19 11.02
CA ALA A 335 -2.64 -13.50 11.14
C ALA A 335 -1.10 -13.40 11.18
N TYR A 336 -0.50 -12.60 10.29
CA TYR A 336 0.93 -12.36 10.26
C TYR A 336 1.45 -11.82 11.59
N LEU A 337 0.85 -10.75 12.09
CA LEU A 337 1.24 -10.10 13.34
C LEU A 337 1.06 -11.02 14.56
N SER A 338 0.00 -11.84 14.56
CA SER A 338 -0.24 -12.83 15.61
C SER A 338 0.82 -13.93 15.61
N VAL A 339 1.23 -14.43 14.44
CA VAL A 339 2.25 -15.48 14.30
C VAL A 339 3.64 -14.96 14.62
N VAL A 340 4.00 -13.79 14.10
CA VAL A 340 5.34 -13.21 14.28
C VAL A 340 5.51 -12.64 15.69
N GLY A 341 4.48 -12.03 16.24
CA GLY A 341 4.49 -11.41 17.56
C GLY A 341 5.46 -10.23 17.68
N LYS A 342 5.46 -9.59 18.83
CA LYS A 342 6.26 -8.39 19.12
C LYS A 342 7.78 -8.61 18.95
N ALA A 343 8.29 -9.74 19.44
CA ALA A 343 9.72 -10.05 19.38
C ALA A 343 10.16 -10.32 17.94
N GLY A 344 9.41 -11.14 17.20
CA GLY A 344 9.71 -11.46 15.81
C GLY A 344 9.61 -10.22 14.91
N LEU A 345 8.61 -9.36 15.09
CA LEU A 345 8.47 -8.13 14.31
C LEU A 345 9.68 -7.20 14.50
N ARG A 346 10.15 -7.03 15.74
CA ARG A 346 11.38 -6.28 16.04
C ARG A 346 12.62 -6.89 15.40
N ASP A 347 12.71 -8.22 15.39
CA ASP A 347 13.85 -8.95 14.80
C ASP A 347 13.90 -8.76 13.28
N ILE A 348 12.75 -8.87 12.61
CA ILE A 348 12.60 -8.59 11.17
C ILE A 348 13.01 -7.14 10.87
N ALA A 349 12.44 -6.18 11.57
CA ALA A 349 12.74 -4.76 11.36
C ALA A 349 14.24 -4.44 11.61
N ARG A 350 14.86 -5.04 12.62
CA ARG A 350 16.29 -4.90 12.88
C ARG A 350 17.14 -5.45 11.74
N ARG A 351 16.81 -6.63 11.21
CA ARG A 351 17.50 -7.23 10.05
C ARG A 351 17.41 -6.34 8.81
N ASN A 352 16.27 -5.70 8.57
CA ASN A 352 16.12 -4.74 7.48
C ASN A 352 17.12 -3.59 7.60
N VAL A 353 17.26 -2.99 8.79
CA VAL A 353 18.24 -1.92 9.04
C VAL A 353 19.68 -2.42 8.91
N GLU A 354 20.00 -3.61 9.43
CA GLU A 354 21.33 -4.21 9.34
C GLU A 354 21.72 -4.49 7.87
N ASN A 355 20.82 -5.08 7.09
CA ASN A 355 21.03 -5.34 5.67
C ASN A 355 21.23 -4.03 4.88
N MET A 356 20.38 -3.02 5.14
CA MET A 356 20.51 -1.71 4.51
C MET A 356 21.88 -1.06 4.81
N ARG A 357 22.29 -1.04 6.08
CA ARG A 357 23.60 -0.48 6.47
C ARG A 357 24.77 -1.24 5.85
N SER A 358 24.71 -2.57 5.88
CA SER A 358 25.74 -3.43 5.27
C SER A 358 25.88 -3.16 3.77
N LEU A 359 24.76 -3.18 3.04
CA LEU A 359 24.77 -3.00 1.60
C LEU A 359 25.20 -1.57 1.21
N SER A 360 24.63 -0.56 1.83
CA SER A 360 24.98 0.85 1.53
C SER A 360 26.45 1.16 1.78
N SER A 361 27.03 0.63 2.87
CA SER A 361 28.46 0.79 3.16
C SER A 361 29.36 0.10 2.11
N ARG A 362 28.94 -1.08 1.64
CA ARG A 362 29.69 -1.82 0.59
C ARG A 362 29.62 -1.09 -0.76
N ILE A 363 28.45 -0.57 -1.13
CA ILE A 363 28.31 0.24 -2.36
C ILE A 363 29.13 1.53 -2.25
N ALA A 364 29.16 2.18 -1.10
CA ALA A 364 29.97 3.40 -0.88
C ALA A 364 31.48 3.16 -1.03
N ALA A 365 31.96 1.93 -0.89
CA ALA A 365 33.36 1.57 -1.10
C ALA A 365 33.72 1.43 -2.60
N ILE A 366 32.73 1.37 -3.49
CA ILE A 366 32.96 1.27 -4.93
C ILE A 366 33.24 2.68 -5.49
N LYS A 367 34.34 2.84 -6.22
CA LYS A 367 34.67 4.12 -6.85
C LYS A 367 33.58 4.54 -7.84
N GLY A 368 33.16 5.81 -7.76
CA GLY A 368 32.10 6.38 -8.61
C GLY A 368 30.68 6.22 -8.06
N TYR A 369 30.52 5.60 -6.87
CA TYR A 369 29.24 5.48 -6.20
C TYR A 369 29.25 6.18 -4.83
N LYS A 370 28.10 6.76 -4.46
CA LYS A 370 27.85 7.34 -3.14
C LYS A 370 26.57 6.73 -2.55
N ALA A 371 26.68 6.13 -1.35
CA ALA A 371 25.57 5.48 -0.65
C ALA A 371 25.79 5.55 0.88
N PRO A 372 24.75 5.84 1.67
CA PRO A 372 23.53 6.49 1.23
C PRO A 372 23.79 7.92 0.75
N ARG A 373 22.94 8.44 -0.14
CA ARG A 373 23.06 9.84 -0.63
C ARG A 373 22.83 10.85 0.48
N PHE A 374 21.88 10.57 1.36
CA PHE A 374 21.45 11.47 2.44
C PHE A 374 22.10 11.13 3.77
N ARG A 375 22.42 12.19 4.55
CA ARG A 375 23.03 12.08 5.88
C ARG A 375 21.95 12.01 6.96
N SER A 376 21.15 10.97 6.93
CA SER A 376 20.06 10.69 7.87
C SER A 376 20.06 9.23 8.28
N ALA A 377 19.29 8.88 9.30
CA ALA A 377 18.97 7.48 9.55
C ALA A 377 18.03 6.96 8.45
N HIS A 378 18.16 5.68 8.12
CA HIS A 378 17.37 4.99 7.11
C HIS A 378 16.83 3.69 7.70
N PHE A 379 15.74 3.18 7.13
CA PHE A 379 15.17 1.90 7.55
C PHE A 379 15.62 0.76 6.62
N ASN A 380 15.01 0.64 5.46
CA ASN A 380 15.27 -0.45 4.50
C ASN A 380 15.55 0.07 3.08
N GLU A 381 15.37 1.36 2.84
CA GLU A 381 15.61 2.01 1.56
C GLU A 381 16.67 3.10 1.68
N PHE A 382 17.42 3.30 0.60
CA PHE A 382 18.43 4.35 0.51
C PHE A 382 18.74 4.70 -0.95
N VAL A 383 19.04 5.96 -1.21
CA VAL A 383 19.43 6.44 -2.52
C VAL A 383 20.92 6.23 -2.74
N VAL A 384 21.26 5.70 -3.91
CA VAL A 384 22.63 5.59 -4.44
C VAL A 384 22.78 6.57 -5.58
N THR A 385 23.82 7.40 -5.55
CA THR A 385 24.23 8.28 -6.65
C THR A 385 25.40 7.65 -7.39
N SER A 386 25.40 7.69 -8.72
CA SER A 386 26.44 7.14 -9.61
C SER A 386 27.06 8.25 -10.46
N GLU A 387 28.36 8.12 -10.82
CA GLU A 387 28.98 8.93 -11.87
C GLU A 387 28.54 8.47 -13.27
N ALA A 388 28.20 7.19 -13.41
CA ALA A 388 27.68 6.63 -14.66
C ALA A 388 26.18 6.90 -14.81
N ASP A 389 25.71 6.92 -16.05
CA ASP A 389 24.28 7.02 -16.38
C ASP A 389 23.49 5.88 -15.73
N THR A 390 22.44 6.25 -14.99
CA THR A 390 21.67 5.31 -14.17
C THR A 390 20.91 4.29 -15.03
N GLY A 391 20.47 4.69 -16.22
CA GLY A 391 19.80 3.79 -17.18
C GLY A 391 20.78 2.75 -17.74
N HIS A 392 22.05 3.14 -17.98
CA HIS A 392 23.10 2.20 -18.33
C HIS A 392 23.40 1.21 -17.20
N VAL A 393 23.59 1.71 -15.98
CA VAL A 393 23.82 0.86 -14.79
C VAL A 393 22.67 -0.14 -14.63
N HIS A 394 21.43 0.30 -14.76
CA HIS A 394 20.26 -0.56 -14.65
C HIS A 394 20.27 -1.70 -15.69
N LYS A 395 20.55 -1.40 -16.96
CA LYS A 395 20.62 -2.41 -18.05
C LYS A 395 21.71 -3.43 -17.79
N GLU A 396 22.89 -2.98 -17.36
CA GLU A 396 24.03 -3.83 -17.06
C GLU A 396 23.78 -4.77 -15.87
N LEU A 397 23.07 -4.27 -14.83
CA LEU A 397 22.64 -5.11 -13.71
C LEU A 397 21.67 -6.21 -14.16
N LEU A 398 20.67 -5.85 -14.98
CA LEU A 398 19.73 -6.83 -15.53
C LEU A 398 20.43 -7.89 -16.39
N ALA A 399 21.40 -7.49 -17.23
CA ALA A 399 22.18 -8.43 -18.02
C ALA A 399 22.97 -9.42 -17.17
N ARG A 400 23.38 -9.01 -15.95
CA ARG A 400 24.05 -9.86 -14.96
C ARG A 400 23.10 -10.61 -14.03
N GLY A 401 21.79 -10.55 -14.30
CA GLY A 401 20.76 -11.24 -13.53
C GLY A 401 20.55 -10.65 -12.13
N VAL A 402 20.58 -9.33 -12.02
CA VAL A 402 20.24 -8.56 -10.82
C VAL A 402 19.25 -7.47 -11.19
N GLN A 403 18.10 -7.44 -10.52
CA GLN A 403 17.20 -6.28 -10.55
C GLN A 403 17.75 -5.24 -9.56
N GLY A 404 18.32 -4.16 -10.08
CA GLY A 404 18.82 -3.05 -9.29
C GLY A 404 17.72 -2.19 -8.70
N GLY A 405 18.09 -1.02 -8.15
CA GLY A 405 17.16 -0.06 -7.60
C GLY A 405 16.28 0.64 -8.65
N LEU A 406 15.30 1.38 -8.17
CA LEU A 406 14.42 2.22 -8.99
C LEU A 406 15.18 3.46 -9.46
N VAL A 407 15.26 3.67 -10.78
CA VAL A 407 15.89 4.85 -11.39
C VAL A 407 15.08 6.11 -11.04
N LEU A 408 15.73 7.13 -10.48
CA LEU A 408 15.10 8.34 -9.97
C LEU A 408 15.21 9.57 -10.88
N ASP A 409 16.03 9.54 -11.92
CA ASP A 409 16.44 10.69 -12.75
C ASP A 409 15.27 11.54 -13.25
N ARG A 410 14.13 10.91 -13.61
CA ARG A 410 12.93 11.60 -14.09
C ARG A 410 12.02 12.10 -12.94
N MET A 411 12.04 11.42 -11.81
CA MET A 411 11.17 11.71 -10.67
C MET A 411 11.78 12.77 -9.75
N PHE A 412 13.11 12.72 -9.61
CA PHE A 412 13.90 13.60 -8.75
C PHE A 412 15.15 14.08 -9.52
N PRO A 413 14.98 14.92 -10.57
CA PRO A 413 16.10 15.37 -11.41
C PRO A 413 17.18 16.13 -10.63
N GLU A 414 16.82 16.73 -9.50
CA GLU A 414 17.73 17.40 -8.60
C GLU A 414 18.75 16.46 -7.91
N LEU A 415 18.52 15.15 -7.94
CA LEU A 415 19.44 14.15 -7.39
C LEU A 415 20.50 13.68 -8.39
N GLY A 416 20.36 14.05 -9.68
CA GLY A 416 21.23 13.59 -10.77
C GLY A 416 21.09 12.08 -10.99
N HIS A 417 22.15 11.44 -11.47
CA HIS A 417 22.18 9.99 -11.71
C HIS A 417 22.03 9.19 -10.41
N SER A 418 20.79 8.88 -10.06
CA SER A 418 20.45 8.26 -8.78
C SER A 418 19.42 7.14 -8.93
N ALA A 419 19.54 6.14 -8.06
CA ALA A 419 18.56 5.06 -7.94
C ALA A 419 18.26 4.77 -6.47
N LEU A 420 16.99 4.42 -6.18
CA LEU A 420 16.53 3.99 -4.87
C LEU A 420 16.70 2.48 -4.75
N TYR A 421 17.47 2.03 -3.79
CA TYR A 421 17.69 0.62 -3.46
C TYR A 421 16.95 0.25 -2.18
N CYS A 422 16.41 -0.95 -2.16
CA CYS A 422 15.74 -1.54 -1.01
C CYS A 422 16.40 -2.85 -0.59
N THR A 423 16.45 -3.07 0.73
CA THR A 423 16.79 -4.37 1.30
C THR A 423 15.77 -4.77 2.37
N THR A 424 15.53 -6.07 2.47
CA THR A 424 14.69 -6.64 3.53
C THR A 424 15.43 -7.84 4.16
N GLU A 425 14.83 -8.49 5.15
CA GLU A 425 15.35 -9.72 5.73
C GLU A 425 15.45 -10.87 4.72
N MET A 426 14.83 -10.75 3.56
CA MET A 426 14.89 -11.75 2.47
C MET A 426 16.22 -11.73 1.71
N HIS A 427 16.97 -10.63 1.79
CA HIS A 427 18.26 -10.53 1.09
C HIS A 427 19.36 -11.23 1.88
N SER A 428 19.97 -12.22 1.23
CA SER A 428 21.11 -12.95 1.76
C SER A 428 22.43 -12.22 1.49
N LYS A 429 23.49 -12.65 2.17
CA LYS A 429 24.86 -12.18 1.85
C LYS A 429 25.22 -12.44 0.37
N ALA A 430 24.78 -13.56 -0.19
CA ALA A 430 25.03 -13.89 -1.60
C ALA A 430 24.35 -12.90 -2.56
N ASP A 431 23.14 -12.43 -2.25
CA ASP A 431 22.47 -11.41 -3.04
C ASP A 431 23.23 -10.09 -3.01
N HIS A 432 23.68 -9.67 -1.83
CA HIS A 432 24.54 -8.49 -1.68
C HIS A 432 25.86 -8.65 -2.45
N ASP A 433 26.53 -9.80 -2.35
CA ASP A 433 27.79 -10.09 -3.06
C ASP A 433 27.59 -9.99 -4.57
N LYS A 434 26.47 -10.51 -5.08
CA LYS A 434 26.12 -10.46 -6.50
C LYS A 434 25.88 -9.04 -7.00
N LEU A 435 25.13 -8.22 -6.24
CA LEU A 435 24.91 -6.82 -6.60
C LEU A 435 26.20 -6.01 -6.57
N VAL A 436 26.99 -6.11 -5.49
CA VAL A 436 28.25 -5.37 -5.33
C VAL A 436 29.22 -5.73 -6.44
N GLY A 437 29.43 -7.03 -6.70
CA GLY A 437 30.32 -7.48 -7.78
C GLY A 437 29.85 -7.05 -9.18
N ALA A 438 28.52 -6.98 -9.40
CA ALA A 438 27.97 -6.44 -10.64
C ALA A 438 28.24 -4.93 -10.78
N LEU A 439 28.06 -4.13 -9.72
CA LEU A 439 28.35 -2.69 -9.72
C LEU A 439 29.84 -2.39 -9.91
N GLU A 440 30.74 -3.17 -9.31
CA GLU A 440 32.21 -3.05 -9.50
C GLU A 440 32.64 -3.27 -10.96
N ALA A 441 31.92 -4.13 -11.67
CA ALA A 441 32.18 -4.45 -13.07
C ALA A 441 31.62 -3.44 -14.07
N ILE A 442 30.74 -2.52 -13.64
CA ILE A 442 30.14 -1.47 -14.46
C ILE A 442 31.01 -0.20 -14.36
N ARG A 443 31.56 0.22 -15.50
CA ARG A 443 32.41 1.40 -15.60
C ARG A 443 31.74 2.49 -16.45
#